data_5301a474e307b7c3dce632b7b0d7a9fc
#
_entry.id   5301a474e307b7c3dce632b7b0d7a9fc
#
_cell.length_a   1.000
_cell.length_b   1.000
_cell.length_c   1.000
_cell.angle_alpha   90.00
_cell.angle_beta   90.00
_cell.angle_gamma   90.00
#
_symmetry.space_group_name_H-M   'P 1'
#
loop_
_entity.id
_entity.type
_entity.pdbx_description
1 polymer ?
#
loop_
_entity_poly.entity_id
_entity_poly.type
_entity_poly.pdbx_seq_one_letter_code
_entity_poly.pdbx_strand_id
1 'polypeptide(L)'
;MKKKILALMLAAAMALSMAACGSGNSGTQEQKPAEETKTEQTTETKKEESTEKKEETPTASAEEKDTFTVAISYMPDQLSPANGGSDDYTSMTRPLFDRFYMENNNGGIDYYMAESLDISEDGKTYTLKIRDDVKWSDGTPVTTKDIQFAIDFAILKNGRSSVTSINGQPVDIQIVDDQTMTFTLPEPYAYYIVSLSSLVPYPYHVFDGDAQKMLDDVTYYTKPGFATTGPYVVSEINEDSVVYTARDDYYRGTPSVKKVVMKVIGSGSTKAIAFENGEIDYMRLTTVDELEKYEAQPDKYNIFSFSEARLNYLQINPYGPANLNDEQREALFYAINGDEVIDGAYGSDKLATNPNSILTPDISLYDPETPDYVYDLEKAKELAKSSGLEGMTLTYIYNADRPNMEAVAVVLQQQLAQIGVTLQIEGMDSSSFFPRFFAMLWSTGQETTWDLGTNGWDSMRGRTLNQAYSYLNQTNDAWGLTPTCGELAYEVNTCTDPEQAKAKASEVVKIALDQHRIYPLTYTNYIIVSQKNVTGLDKHPIVPEFADYLDISVNG
;
A
#
# COMPACT_ATOMS: atom_id res chain seq x y z
N MET A 1 -7.97 19.76 32.64
CA MET A 1 -8.00 20.79 31.57
C MET A 1 -6.87 20.65 30.56
N LYS A 2 -5.64 20.22 30.94
CA LYS A 2 -4.51 20.07 29.98
C LYS A 2 -4.67 18.89 28.98
N LYS A 3 -5.37 17.83 29.33
CA LYS A 3 -5.62 16.67 28.43
C LYS A 3 -6.65 16.93 27.32
N LYS A 4 -7.58 17.89 27.51
CA LYS A 4 -8.58 18.26 26.48
C LYS A 4 -8.01 19.16 25.38
N ILE A 5 -6.92 19.87 25.66
CA ILE A 5 -6.26 20.76 24.69
C ILE A 5 -5.42 19.95 23.69
N LEU A 6 -4.84 18.84 24.12
CA LEU A 6 -4.03 17.96 23.25
C LEU A 6 -4.90 17.22 22.21
N ALA A 7 -6.09 16.77 22.62
CA ALA A 7 -7.04 16.11 21.71
C ALA A 7 -7.62 17.06 20.65
N LEU A 8 -7.81 18.35 20.99
CA LEU A 8 -8.28 19.35 20.04
C LEU A 8 -7.21 19.73 18.99
N MET A 9 -5.93 19.69 19.34
CA MET A 9 -4.85 19.99 18.38
C MET A 9 -4.64 18.86 17.37
N LEU A 10 -4.85 17.60 17.73
CA LEU A 10 -4.78 16.49 16.79
C LEU A 10 -5.95 16.50 15.80
N ALA A 11 -7.16 16.85 16.26
CA ALA A 11 -8.33 16.94 15.38
C ALA A 11 -8.22 18.10 14.37
N ALA A 12 -7.58 19.21 14.74
CA ALA A 12 -7.38 20.36 13.86
C ALA A 12 -6.36 20.08 12.73
N ALA A 13 -5.35 19.23 12.97
CA ALA A 13 -4.32 18.91 11.97
C ALA A 13 -4.83 18.00 10.84
N MET A 14 -5.85 17.18 11.09
CA MET A 14 -6.45 16.32 10.06
C MET A 14 -7.61 16.97 9.30
N ALA A 15 -8.29 17.96 9.90
CA ALA A 15 -9.34 18.70 9.22
C ALA A 15 -8.80 19.69 8.17
N LEU A 16 -7.52 20.05 8.23
CA LEU A 16 -6.87 20.97 7.29
C LEU A 16 -6.37 20.25 6.00
N SER A 17 -6.22 18.93 6.01
CA SER A 17 -5.84 18.18 4.80
C SER A 17 -7.01 17.85 3.86
N MET A 18 -8.27 18.10 4.26
CA MET A 18 -9.48 17.83 3.45
C MET A 18 -10.17 19.10 2.91
N ALA A 19 -9.61 20.29 3.11
CA ALA A 19 -10.25 21.56 2.74
C ALA A 19 -9.76 22.16 1.40
N ALA A 20 -9.02 21.42 0.58
CA ALA A 20 -8.43 21.94 -0.66
C ALA A 20 -9.10 21.44 -1.95
N CYS A 21 -10.33 20.94 -1.93
CA CYS A 21 -11.10 20.74 -3.16
C CYS A 21 -12.58 21.06 -2.93
N GLY A 22 -13.01 22.21 -3.42
CA GLY A 22 -14.45 22.48 -3.54
C GLY A 22 -14.85 23.95 -3.45
N SER A 23 -14.72 24.70 -4.52
CA SER A 23 -15.56 25.89 -4.76
C SER A 23 -15.84 26.05 -6.25
N GLY A 24 -17.08 25.85 -6.64
CA GLY A 24 -17.60 26.03 -7.99
C GLY A 24 -19.11 26.00 -7.99
N ASN A 25 -19.64 27.08 -7.65
CA ASN A 25 -20.92 27.81 -7.88
C ASN A 25 -22.11 27.06 -8.50
N SER A 26 -23.21 27.14 -7.76
CA SER A 26 -24.60 26.83 -8.09
C SER A 26 -25.18 27.68 -9.20
N GLY A 27 -25.91 27.06 -10.10
CA GLY A 27 -26.81 27.72 -11.05
C GLY A 27 -27.90 26.75 -11.49
N THR A 28 -29.03 26.82 -10.81
CA THR A 28 -30.29 26.14 -11.12
C THR A 28 -30.88 26.63 -12.42
N GLN A 29 -31.20 25.78 -13.39
CA GLN A 29 -32.30 25.99 -14.32
C GLN A 29 -32.89 24.65 -14.78
N GLU A 30 -34.16 24.48 -14.47
CA GLU A 30 -35.08 23.50 -15.05
C GLU A 30 -35.24 23.69 -16.54
N GLN A 31 -35.21 22.59 -17.33
CA GLN A 31 -36.01 22.51 -18.54
C GLN A 31 -36.41 21.07 -18.86
N LYS A 32 -37.69 20.94 -19.21
CA LYS A 32 -38.48 19.78 -19.55
C LYS A 32 -38.13 19.16 -20.91
N PRO A 33 -38.57 17.91 -21.20
CA PRO A 33 -38.14 17.12 -22.36
C PRO A 33 -38.91 17.47 -23.64
N ALA A 34 -38.26 17.27 -24.76
CA ALA A 34 -38.89 17.31 -26.09
C ALA A 34 -38.47 16.09 -26.94
N GLU A 35 -39.46 15.61 -27.59
CA GLU A 35 -39.75 14.50 -28.48
C GLU A 35 -38.72 14.06 -29.52
N GLU A 36 -38.85 12.78 -29.84
CA GLU A 36 -38.29 12.05 -30.99
C GLU A 36 -38.61 12.70 -32.33
N THR A 37 -37.65 12.67 -33.25
CA THR A 37 -37.96 12.64 -34.68
C THR A 37 -36.97 11.74 -35.41
N LYS A 38 -37.49 10.63 -35.93
CA LYS A 38 -36.86 9.76 -36.94
C LYS A 38 -36.74 10.52 -38.24
N THR A 39 -35.62 10.40 -38.93
CA THR A 39 -35.57 10.56 -40.40
C THR A 39 -34.61 9.53 -40.98
N GLU A 40 -35.17 8.60 -41.73
CA GLU A 40 -34.49 7.74 -42.70
C GLU A 40 -34.09 8.54 -43.93
N GLN A 41 -32.90 8.32 -44.46
CA GLN A 41 -32.63 8.42 -45.91
C GLN A 41 -31.40 7.61 -46.31
N THR A 42 -31.68 6.59 -46.98
CA THR A 42 -31.30 5.86 -48.21
C THR A 42 -30.03 6.31 -48.94
N THR A 43 -29.13 5.32 -49.09
CA THR A 43 -28.37 4.79 -50.23
C THR A 43 -27.91 5.74 -51.34
N GLU A 44 -26.60 5.74 -51.62
CA GLU A 44 -26.12 5.52 -53.01
C GLU A 44 -24.67 5.00 -53.01
N THR A 45 -24.53 3.88 -53.74
CA THR A 45 -23.32 3.13 -54.04
C THR A 45 -22.56 3.79 -55.17
N LYS A 46 -21.27 4.08 -55.00
CA LYS A 46 -20.37 4.28 -56.16
C LYS A 46 -19.14 3.39 -56.02
N LYS A 47 -19.05 2.46 -56.92
CA LYS A 47 -17.91 1.59 -57.20
C LYS A 47 -16.88 2.42 -57.97
N GLU A 48 -15.67 2.50 -57.47
CA GLU A 48 -14.50 2.82 -58.28
C GLU A 48 -13.42 1.76 -58.07
N GLU A 49 -13.03 1.15 -59.16
CA GLU A 49 -11.89 0.26 -59.36
C GLU A 49 -10.59 1.02 -59.16
N SER A 50 -9.67 0.52 -58.34
CA SER A 50 -8.25 0.89 -58.46
C SER A 50 -7.33 -0.27 -58.08
N THR A 51 -6.69 -0.72 -59.08
CA THR A 51 -5.39 -1.38 -59.26
C THR A 51 -4.61 -1.74 -57.98
N GLU A 52 -4.41 -3.04 -57.82
CA GLU A 52 -3.40 -3.66 -56.96
C GLU A 52 -2.00 -3.13 -57.28
N LYS A 53 -1.41 -2.45 -56.32
CA LYS A 53 0.03 -2.28 -56.20
C LYS A 53 0.48 -3.13 -55.02
N LYS A 54 1.18 -4.22 -55.33
CA LYS A 54 1.90 -5.02 -54.35
C LYS A 54 2.94 -4.10 -53.70
N GLU A 55 2.67 -3.68 -52.44
CA GLU A 55 3.67 -3.17 -51.55
C GLU A 55 4.36 -4.35 -50.87
N GLU A 56 5.64 -4.45 -51.09
CA GLU A 56 6.53 -5.32 -50.32
C GLU A 56 6.46 -4.91 -48.86
N THR A 57 6.05 -5.85 -48.01
CA THR A 57 6.13 -5.72 -46.56
C THR A 57 7.60 -5.51 -46.19
N PRO A 58 7.97 -4.41 -45.52
CA PRO A 58 9.30 -4.33 -44.92
C PRO A 58 9.34 -5.40 -43.82
N THR A 59 10.27 -6.31 -43.94
CA THR A 59 10.75 -7.11 -42.82
C THR A 59 11.22 -6.12 -41.76
N ALA A 60 10.40 -5.85 -40.74
CA ALA A 60 10.83 -5.13 -39.56
C ALA A 60 11.99 -5.94 -38.96
N SER A 61 13.19 -5.41 -39.04
CA SER A 61 14.25 -5.77 -38.13
C SER A 61 13.66 -5.59 -36.73
N ALA A 62 13.75 -6.61 -35.89
CA ALA A 62 13.40 -6.50 -34.48
C ALA A 62 14.28 -5.38 -33.90
N GLU A 63 13.76 -4.17 -33.82
CA GLU A 63 14.35 -3.10 -33.03
C GLU A 63 14.19 -3.56 -31.56
N GLU A 64 15.30 -3.64 -30.86
CA GLU A 64 15.29 -3.87 -29.42
C GLU A 64 14.31 -2.85 -28.81
N LYS A 65 13.26 -3.33 -28.13
CA LYS A 65 12.28 -2.47 -27.47
C LYS A 65 12.91 -1.91 -26.19
N ASP A 66 13.58 -0.77 -26.30
CA ASP A 66 14.25 -0.09 -25.19
C ASP A 66 13.29 0.55 -24.16
N THR A 67 12.00 0.26 -24.27
CA THR A 67 10.94 0.93 -23.49
C THR A 67 10.17 -0.06 -22.65
N PHE A 68 10.01 0.24 -21.36
CA PHE A 68 9.15 -0.45 -20.44
C PHE A 68 7.95 0.44 -20.09
N THR A 69 6.73 -0.02 -20.37
CA THR A 69 5.50 0.76 -20.21
C THR A 69 4.66 0.22 -19.05
N VAL A 70 4.33 1.10 -18.11
CA VAL A 70 3.56 0.83 -16.89
C VAL A 70 2.23 1.56 -16.94
N ALA A 71 1.13 0.88 -16.62
CA ALA A 71 -0.17 1.51 -16.47
C ALA A 71 -0.31 2.15 -15.08
N ILE A 72 -0.74 3.41 -15.06
CA ILE A 72 -1.12 4.16 -13.86
C ILE A 72 -2.59 4.58 -13.96
N SER A 73 -3.26 4.85 -12.84
CA SER A 73 -4.68 5.17 -12.84
C SER A 73 -4.96 6.68 -13.02
N TYR A 74 -4.02 7.54 -12.71
CA TYR A 74 -4.15 9.00 -12.81
C TYR A 74 -2.80 9.69 -12.96
N MET A 75 -2.84 10.94 -13.45
CA MET A 75 -1.66 11.82 -13.42
C MET A 75 -1.64 12.63 -12.12
N PRO A 76 -0.52 12.63 -11.38
CA PRO A 76 -0.39 13.45 -10.18
C PRO A 76 -0.13 14.92 -10.54
N ASP A 77 -0.50 15.82 -9.63
CA ASP A 77 -0.22 17.26 -9.79
C ASP A 77 1.28 17.55 -9.87
N GLN A 78 2.11 16.76 -9.22
CA GLN A 78 3.57 16.90 -9.20
C GLN A 78 4.25 15.58 -8.79
N LEU A 79 5.51 15.39 -9.20
CA LEU A 79 6.32 14.20 -8.90
C LEU A 79 7.30 14.42 -7.73
N SER A 80 6.87 15.11 -6.69
CA SER A 80 7.69 15.40 -5.51
C SER A 80 7.89 14.16 -4.63
N PRO A 81 9.10 13.86 -4.14
CA PRO A 81 9.30 12.76 -3.18
C PRO A 81 8.58 13.00 -1.83
N ALA A 82 8.18 14.24 -1.58
CA ALA A 82 7.47 14.64 -0.37
C ALA A 82 5.96 14.39 -0.38
N ASN A 83 5.39 14.02 -1.51
CA ASN A 83 3.99 13.69 -1.65
C ASN A 83 3.86 12.18 -1.73
N GLY A 84 3.28 11.56 -0.74
CA GLY A 84 2.97 10.13 -0.74
C GLY A 84 1.47 9.92 -0.72
N GLY A 85 1.01 8.68 -0.81
CA GLY A 85 -0.37 8.34 -0.48
C GLY A 85 -1.07 7.32 -1.36
N SER A 86 -0.55 6.99 -2.54
CA SER A 86 -1.09 5.90 -3.35
C SER A 86 0.02 5.03 -3.94
N ASP A 87 -0.32 3.80 -4.27
CA ASP A 87 0.58 2.85 -4.91
C ASP A 87 1.05 3.38 -6.28
N ASP A 88 0.15 3.98 -7.07
CA ASP A 88 0.50 4.59 -8.36
C ASP A 88 1.50 5.73 -8.20
N TYR A 89 1.32 6.59 -7.18
CA TYR A 89 2.26 7.67 -6.92
C TYR A 89 3.65 7.15 -6.55
N THR A 90 3.71 6.15 -5.71
CA THR A 90 4.97 5.52 -5.30
C THR A 90 5.64 4.84 -6.50
N SER A 91 4.87 4.14 -7.34
CA SER A 91 5.38 3.55 -8.60
C SER A 91 5.99 4.59 -9.54
N MET A 92 5.38 5.79 -9.63
CA MET A 92 5.92 6.89 -10.46
C MET A 92 7.17 7.53 -9.88
N THR A 93 7.30 7.61 -8.57
CA THR A 93 8.44 8.28 -7.92
C THR A 93 9.62 7.34 -7.64
N ARG A 94 9.39 6.03 -7.57
CA ARG A 94 10.42 5.03 -7.29
C ARG A 94 11.59 5.05 -8.29
N PRO A 95 11.40 5.16 -9.62
CA PRO A 95 12.51 5.26 -10.56
C PRO A 95 13.33 6.55 -10.43
N LEU A 96 12.77 7.57 -9.78
CA LEU A 96 13.34 8.91 -9.67
C LEU A 96 14.14 9.14 -8.38
N PHE A 97 13.72 8.50 -7.28
CA PHE A 97 14.27 8.77 -5.95
C PHE A 97 14.62 7.49 -5.22
N ASP A 98 15.93 7.28 -5.04
CA ASP A 98 16.41 6.16 -4.24
C ASP A 98 16.20 6.39 -2.75
N ARG A 99 16.14 5.28 -2.03
CA ARG A 99 16.28 5.21 -0.57
C ARG A 99 17.72 4.92 -0.18
N PHE A 100 18.03 5.08 1.09
CA PHE A 100 19.35 4.73 1.60
C PHE A 100 19.52 3.21 1.65
N TYR A 101 18.51 2.51 2.08
CA TYR A 101 18.43 1.06 2.11
C TYR A 101 16.98 0.61 2.17
N MET A 102 16.76 -0.68 1.94
CA MET A 102 15.45 -1.34 2.12
C MET A 102 15.65 -2.70 2.78
N GLU A 103 14.68 -3.10 3.59
CA GLU A 103 14.63 -4.47 4.07
C GLU A 103 14.20 -5.40 2.91
N ASN A 104 14.87 -6.54 2.78
CA ASN A 104 14.51 -7.55 1.79
C ASN A 104 13.64 -8.66 2.39
N ASN A 105 13.08 -9.51 1.52
CA ASN A 105 12.16 -10.60 1.92
C ASN A 105 12.82 -11.67 2.80
N ASN A 106 14.15 -11.69 2.89
CA ASN A 106 14.90 -12.64 3.72
C ASN A 106 15.23 -12.07 5.11
N GLY A 107 14.70 -10.89 5.43
CA GLY A 107 14.97 -10.18 6.67
C GLY A 107 16.37 -9.55 6.74
N GLY A 108 17.07 -9.44 5.61
CA GLY A 108 18.30 -8.67 5.46
C GLY A 108 18.04 -7.24 5.01
N ILE A 109 19.12 -6.52 4.73
CA ILE A 109 19.07 -5.15 4.23
C ILE A 109 19.77 -5.11 2.87
N ASP A 110 19.06 -4.56 1.87
CA ASP A 110 19.63 -4.19 0.57
C ASP A 110 20.03 -2.73 0.63
N TYR A 111 21.32 -2.45 0.46
CA TYR A 111 21.86 -1.09 0.49
C TYR A 111 21.78 -0.46 -0.91
N TYR A 112 21.30 0.79 -0.93
CA TYR A 112 21.24 1.62 -2.13
C TYR A 112 22.21 2.81 -1.97
N MET A 113 21.74 3.98 -1.55
CA MET A 113 22.62 5.13 -1.31
C MET A 113 23.46 5.01 -0.04
N ALA A 114 23.04 4.17 0.91
CA ALA A 114 23.87 3.90 2.09
C ALA A 114 25.03 2.95 1.76
N GLU A 115 26.20 3.21 2.34
CA GLU A 115 27.32 2.29 2.41
C GLU A 115 27.11 1.29 3.56
N SER A 116 26.63 1.79 4.71
CA SER A 116 26.30 0.98 5.87
C SER A 116 25.23 1.62 6.75
N LEU A 117 24.62 0.79 7.59
CA LEU A 117 23.83 1.17 8.74
C LEU A 117 24.28 0.33 9.93
N ASP A 118 24.97 0.95 10.88
CA ASP A 118 25.48 0.31 12.06
C ASP A 118 24.56 0.61 13.26
N ILE A 119 24.17 -0.43 14.00
CA ILE A 119 23.31 -0.32 15.17
C ILE A 119 24.15 -0.73 16.38
N SER A 120 24.17 0.11 17.43
CA SER A 120 24.87 -0.19 18.69
C SER A 120 24.29 -1.42 19.39
N GLU A 121 25.10 -2.11 20.21
CA GLU A 121 24.68 -3.32 20.93
C GLU A 121 23.45 -3.12 21.82
N ASP A 122 23.27 -1.90 22.36
CA ASP A 122 22.11 -1.54 23.17
C ASP A 122 20.87 -1.17 22.34
N GLY A 123 20.96 -1.24 20.99
CA GLY A 123 19.86 -0.96 20.07
C GLY A 123 19.43 0.50 19.99
N LYS A 124 20.23 1.44 20.54
CA LYS A 124 19.83 2.85 20.64
C LYS A 124 20.45 3.76 19.61
N THR A 125 21.69 3.51 19.18
CA THR A 125 22.38 4.41 18.26
C THR A 125 22.46 3.77 16.88
N TYR A 126 21.92 4.47 15.90
CA TYR A 126 21.95 4.12 14.48
C TYR A 126 22.93 5.06 13.77
N THR A 127 23.97 4.51 13.15
CA THR A 127 24.94 5.27 12.37
C THR A 127 24.73 4.96 10.90
N LEU A 128 24.20 5.93 10.15
CA LEU A 128 23.98 5.84 8.71
C LEU A 128 25.18 6.46 8.00
N LYS A 129 25.81 5.70 7.10
CA LYS A 129 26.88 6.18 6.23
C LYS A 129 26.43 6.16 4.77
N ILE A 130 26.52 7.31 4.09
CA ILE A 130 26.22 7.47 2.67
C ILE A 130 27.46 7.09 1.85
N ARG A 131 27.29 6.46 0.70
CA ARG A 131 28.34 6.21 -0.30
C ARG A 131 28.90 7.54 -0.83
N ASP A 132 30.15 7.58 -1.16
CA ASP A 132 30.85 8.78 -1.66
C ASP A 132 30.63 9.03 -3.17
N ASP A 133 30.11 8.02 -3.91
CA ASP A 133 29.87 8.07 -5.35
C ASP A 133 28.41 8.47 -5.71
N VAL A 134 27.52 8.67 -4.72
CA VAL A 134 26.12 9.05 -4.98
C VAL A 134 25.98 10.52 -5.35
N LYS A 135 25.30 10.78 -6.47
CA LYS A 135 25.04 12.15 -6.96
C LYS A 135 23.60 12.33 -7.39
N TRP A 136 23.13 13.54 -7.22
CA TRP A 136 21.95 14.04 -7.92
C TRP A 136 22.15 13.98 -9.44
N SER A 137 21.06 13.98 -10.21
CA SER A 137 21.12 13.96 -11.68
C SER A 137 21.76 15.20 -12.32
N ASP A 138 21.93 16.28 -11.57
CA ASP A 138 22.64 17.48 -11.97
C ASP A 138 24.16 17.44 -11.64
N GLY A 139 24.63 16.32 -11.08
CA GLY A 139 26.02 16.09 -10.71
C GLY A 139 26.41 16.52 -9.29
N THR A 140 25.53 17.15 -8.54
CA THR A 140 25.76 17.54 -7.15
C THR A 140 25.85 16.30 -6.25
N PRO A 141 26.86 16.17 -5.36
CA PRO A 141 26.93 15.05 -4.40
C PRO A 141 25.71 15.02 -3.47
N VAL A 142 25.22 13.82 -3.16
CA VAL A 142 24.25 13.63 -2.08
C VAL A 142 24.99 13.61 -0.74
N THR A 143 24.48 14.37 0.22
CA THR A 143 25.10 14.53 1.54
C THR A 143 24.10 14.40 2.68
N THR A 144 24.61 14.34 3.91
CA THR A 144 23.78 14.36 5.13
C THR A 144 22.91 15.61 5.25
N LYS A 145 23.27 16.72 4.57
CA LYS A 145 22.44 17.93 4.51
C LYS A 145 21.14 17.71 3.77
N ASP A 146 21.16 16.85 2.73
CA ASP A 146 19.94 16.48 1.98
C ASP A 146 18.98 15.65 2.83
N ILE A 147 19.54 14.81 3.75
CA ILE A 147 18.75 14.05 4.73
C ILE A 147 18.13 14.99 5.77
N GLN A 148 18.95 15.87 6.36
CA GLN A 148 18.48 16.84 7.36
C GLN A 148 17.40 17.74 6.75
N PHE A 149 17.59 18.18 5.53
CA PHE A 149 16.63 18.99 4.81
C PHE A 149 15.29 18.27 4.58
N ALA A 150 15.32 16.97 4.27
CA ALA A 150 14.10 16.16 4.17
C ALA A 150 13.36 16.05 5.51
N ILE A 151 14.10 15.91 6.62
CA ILE A 151 13.55 15.88 7.99
C ILE A 151 12.92 17.22 8.33
N ASP A 152 13.62 18.33 8.09
CA ASP A 152 13.15 19.69 8.37
C ASP A 152 11.89 20.02 7.55
N PHE A 153 11.86 19.63 6.28
CA PHE A 153 10.67 19.78 5.44
C PHE A 153 9.48 18.96 5.97
N ALA A 154 9.71 17.72 6.39
CA ALA A 154 8.64 16.89 6.95
C ALA A 154 8.07 17.48 8.25
N ILE A 155 8.93 18.06 9.10
CA ILE A 155 8.51 18.77 10.32
C ILE A 155 7.69 20.01 9.94
N LEU A 156 8.16 20.81 8.99
CA LEU A 156 7.47 22.01 8.54
C LEU A 156 6.09 21.69 7.96
N LYS A 157 6.03 20.69 7.07
CA LYS A 157 4.80 20.30 6.35
C LYS A 157 3.78 19.60 7.23
N ASN A 158 4.24 18.66 8.08
CA ASN A 158 3.38 17.73 8.80
C ASN A 158 3.40 17.92 10.33
N GLY A 159 4.19 18.87 10.84
CA GLY A 159 4.42 19.05 12.27
C GLY A 159 5.30 18.00 12.95
N ARG A 160 5.74 16.97 12.19
CA ARG A 160 6.57 15.87 12.67
C ARG A 160 7.29 15.14 11.54
N SER A 161 8.33 14.40 11.88
CA SER A 161 8.93 13.37 11.04
C SER A 161 8.94 12.03 11.79
N SER A 162 8.79 10.92 11.09
CA SER A 162 8.81 9.56 11.69
C SER A 162 10.13 9.21 12.38
N VAL A 163 11.22 9.91 12.03
CA VAL A 163 12.56 9.66 12.58
C VAL A 163 12.95 10.59 13.72
N THR A 164 12.12 11.56 14.09
CA THR A 164 12.48 12.59 15.09
C THR A 164 11.99 12.31 16.51
N SER A 165 11.09 11.34 16.68
CA SER A 165 10.58 10.98 18.01
C SER A 165 10.12 9.54 18.07
N ILE A 166 10.28 8.91 19.23
CA ILE A 166 9.75 7.58 19.56
C ILE A 166 8.91 7.72 20.83
N ASN A 167 7.67 7.25 20.78
CA ASN A 167 6.74 7.30 21.91
C ASN A 167 6.65 8.71 22.56
N GLY A 168 6.73 9.76 21.71
CA GLY A 168 6.69 11.15 22.16
C GLY A 168 7.99 11.68 22.77
N GLN A 169 9.05 10.86 22.82
CA GLN A 169 10.38 11.28 23.26
C GLN A 169 11.25 11.62 22.04
N PRO A 170 12.05 12.69 22.08
CA PRO A 170 12.88 13.10 20.96
C PRO A 170 14.02 12.12 20.68
N VAL A 171 14.36 11.95 19.41
CA VAL A 171 15.59 11.31 18.91
C VAL A 171 16.67 12.38 18.77
N ASP A 172 17.87 12.14 19.27
CA ASP A 172 19.03 13.01 19.05
C ASP A 172 19.64 12.69 17.69
N ILE A 173 19.57 13.66 16.76
CA ILE A 173 20.03 13.52 15.38
C ILE A 173 21.24 14.41 15.18
N GLN A 174 22.38 13.84 14.76
CA GLN A 174 23.62 14.57 14.60
C GLN A 174 24.27 14.30 13.23
N ILE A 175 24.63 15.35 12.54
CA ILE A 175 25.51 15.30 11.37
C ILE A 175 26.96 15.21 11.87
N VAL A 176 27.63 14.09 11.59
CA VAL A 176 29.03 13.88 11.92
C VAL A 176 29.94 14.51 10.86
N ASP A 177 29.62 14.24 9.59
CA ASP A 177 30.27 14.81 8.41
C ASP A 177 29.31 14.77 7.20
N ASP A 178 29.80 15.10 5.99
CA ASP A 178 28.96 15.13 4.79
C ASP A 178 28.41 13.75 4.37
N GLN A 179 28.93 12.63 4.90
CA GLN A 179 28.49 11.26 4.61
C GLN A 179 27.96 10.50 5.83
N THR A 180 28.18 10.98 7.03
CA THR A 180 27.86 10.23 8.26
C THR A 180 26.88 10.99 9.12
N MET A 181 25.81 10.33 9.51
CA MET A 181 24.77 10.85 10.38
C MET A 181 24.43 9.83 11.47
N THR A 182 24.19 10.29 12.69
CA THR A 182 23.79 9.44 13.81
C THR A 182 22.40 9.81 14.33
N PHE A 183 21.67 8.78 14.76
CA PHE A 183 20.36 8.89 15.37
C PHE A 183 20.41 8.14 16.70
N THR A 184 20.33 8.86 17.81
CA THR A 184 20.35 8.26 19.15
C THR A 184 18.96 8.29 19.76
N LEU A 185 18.41 7.11 20.00
CA LEU A 185 17.07 6.89 20.51
C LEU A 185 17.04 7.00 22.04
N PRO A 186 15.94 7.47 22.63
CA PRO A 186 15.76 7.47 24.09
C PRO A 186 15.72 6.04 24.68
N GLU A 187 15.24 5.08 23.89
CA GLU A 187 15.14 3.65 24.23
C GLU A 187 15.33 2.80 22.97
N PRO A 188 15.66 1.50 23.06
CA PRO A 188 15.69 0.62 21.90
C PRO A 188 14.32 0.59 21.25
N TYR A 189 14.30 0.61 19.90
CA TYR A 189 13.05 0.55 19.16
C TYR A 189 13.26 -0.13 17.81
N ALA A 190 12.86 -1.40 17.73
CA ALA A 190 13.13 -2.26 16.56
C ALA A 190 12.57 -1.70 15.25
N TYR A 191 11.44 -0.98 15.31
CA TYR A 191 10.83 -0.37 14.14
C TYR A 191 11.58 0.85 13.60
N TYR A 192 12.56 1.39 14.33
CA TYR A 192 13.27 2.59 13.87
C TYR A 192 14.01 2.38 12.55
N ILE A 193 14.48 1.17 12.29
CA ILE A 193 15.10 0.79 11.02
C ILE A 193 14.15 1.01 9.83
N VAL A 194 12.85 0.70 9.99
CA VAL A 194 11.82 0.93 8.97
C VAL A 194 11.52 2.43 8.82
N SER A 195 11.49 3.17 9.92
CA SER A 195 11.33 4.63 9.87
C SER A 195 12.46 5.30 9.09
N LEU A 196 13.70 4.88 9.33
CA LEU A 196 14.87 5.37 8.58
C LEU A 196 14.84 4.94 7.11
N SER A 197 14.40 3.70 6.79
CA SER A 197 14.32 3.22 5.40
C SER A 197 13.35 4.02 4.54
N SER A 198 12.40 4.72 5.18
CA SER A 198 11.45 5.60 4.49
C SER A 198 12.05 6.94 4.06
N LEU A 199 13.23 7.30 4.56
CA LEU A 199 13.89 8.55 4.21
C LEU A 199 14.32 8.55 2.75
N VAL A 200 13.98 9.63 2.06
CA VAL A 200 14.46 10.01 0.73
C VAL A 200 15.10 11.38 0.87
N PRO A 201 16.30 11.61 0.34
CA PRO A 201 16.94 12.92 0.42
C PRO A 201 16.15 13.95 -0.39
N TYR A 202 16.18 15.21 0.05
CA TYR A 202 15.65 16.33 -0.73
C TYR A 202 16.77 17.26 -1.15
N PRO A 203 16.69 17.88 -2.33
CA PRO A 203 17.82 18.61 -2.92
C PRO A 203 18.10 19.93 -2.17
N TYR A 204 18.85 19.82 -1.08
CA TYR A 204 19.30 20.97 -0.26
C TYR A 204 19.87 22.10 -1.12
N HIS A 205 20.70 21.77 -2.10
CA HIS A 205 21.39 22.72 -2.97
C HIS A 205 20.44 23.52 -3.88
N VAL A 206 19.28 22.95 -4.25
CA VAL A 206 18.27 23.62 -5.09
C VAL A 206 17.52 24.72 -4.31
N PHE A 207 17.24 24.44 -3.05
CA PHE A 207 16.45 25.31 -2.19
C PHE A 207 17.28 26.09 -1.17
N ASP A 208 18.61 26.04 -1.25
CA ASP A 208 19.55 26.66 -0.29
C ASP A 208 19.29 26.22 1.18
N GLY A 209 18.75 25.01 1.38
CA GLY A 209 18.38 24.47 2.68
C GLY A 209 17.15 25.15 3.31
N ASP A 210 16.38 25.90 2.56
CA ASP A 210 15.17 26.56 3.04
C ASP A 210 13.93 25.69 2.75
N ALA A 211 13.42 25.00 3.77
CA ALA A 211 12.26 24.12 3.66
C ALA A 211 10.97 24.89 3.29
N GLN A 212 10.86 26.17 3.70
CA GLN A 212 9.72 27.01 3.32
C GLN A 212 9.75 27.32 1.82
N LYS A 213 10.93 27.59 1.25
CA LYS A 213 11.12 27.83 -0.18
C LYS A 213 10.69 26.61 -1.00
N MET A 214 11.01 25.39 -0.55
CA MET A 214 10.56 24.15 -1.18
C MET A 214 9.05 23.95 -1.04
N LEU A 215 8.47 24.29 0.11
CA LEU A 215 7.02 24.17 0.34
C LEU A 215 6.22 25.14 -0.55
N ASP A 216 6.75 26.35 -0.77
CA ASP A 216 6.11 27.39 -1.57
C ASP A 216 6.27 27.16 -3.08
N ASP A 217 7.31 26.43 -3.50
CA ASP A 217 7.52 26.13 -4.93
C ASP A 217 6.72 24.91 -5.37
N VAL A 218 5.47 25.13 -5.72
CA VAL A 218 4.57 24.09 -6.25
C VAL A 218 4.89 23.70 -7.71
N THR A 219 5.90 24.31 -8.34
CA THR A 219 6.19 24.11 -9.77
C THR A 219 7.46 23.31 -10.06
N TYR A 220 8.37 23.17 -9.10
CA TYR A 220 9.66 22.52 -9.31
C TYR A 220 9.50 21.08 -9.84
N TYR A 221 8.61 20.28 -9.25
CA TYR A 221 8.38 18.89 -9.63
C TYR A 221 7.28 18.68 -10.69
N THR A 222 6.84 19.76 -11.37
CA THR A 222 5.81 19.69 -12.42
C THR A 222 6.37 19.74 -13.83
N LYS A 223 7.68 19.87 -13.98
CA LYS A 223 8.36 19.99 -15.29
C LYS A 223 9.58 19.07 -15.33
N PRO A 224 9.98 18.58 -16.51
CA PRO A 224 11.26 17.87 -16.66
C PRO A 224 12.45 18.69 -16.16
N GLY A 225 13.50 17.99 -15.71
CA GLY A 225 14.77 18.61 -15.32
C GLY A 225 14.96 18.89 -13.84
N PHE A 226 14.02 18.50 -12.96
CA PHE A 226 14.28 18.51 -11.52
C PHE A 226 15.32 17.45 -11.13
N ALA A 227 16.07 17.69 -10.05
CA ALA A 227 17.11 16.80 -9.58
C ALA A 227 16.51 15.50 -9.02
N THR A 228 17.09 14.36 -9.41
CA THR A 228 16.70 13.01 -8.98
C THR A 228 17.92 12.25 -8.45
N THR A 229 17.72 11.25 -7.58
CA THR A 229 18.79 10.38 -7.08
C THR A 229 18.75 8.99 -7.70
N GLY A 230 17.60 8.60 -8.26
CA GLY A 230 17.36 7.30 -8.84
C GLY A 230 17.98 7.10 -10.23
N PRO A 231 17.76 5.91 -10.82
CA PRO A 231 18.34 5.52 -12.11
C PRO A 231 17.75 6.25 -13.32
N TYR A 232 16.68 7.03 -13.14
CA TYR A 232 16.02 7.75 -14.23
C TYR A 232 15.82 9.23 -13.90
N VAL A 233 15.67 10.01 -14.98
CA VAL A 233 15.22 11.41 -14.95
C VAL A 233 13.93 11.55 -15.76
N VAL A 234 13.09 12.51 -15.38
CA VAL A 234 11.90 12.86 -16.17
C VAL A 234 12.34 13.59 -17.43
N SER A 235 12.01 13.04 -18.59
CA SER A 235 12.27 13.67 -19.89
C SER A 235 11.06 14.36 -20.49
N GLU A 236 9.82 13.82 -20.23
CA GLU A 236 8.58 14.41 -20.73
C GLU A 236 7.47 14.24 -19.69
N ILE A 237 6.58 15.23 -19.59
CA ILE A 237 5.32 15.16 -18.85
C ILE A 237 4.22 15.59 -19.82
N ASN A 238 3.32 14.66 -20.13
CA ASN A 238 2.18 14.86 -21.02
C ASN A 238 0.89 14.84 -20.21
N GLU A 239 -0.25 15.05 -20.87
CA GLU A 239 -1.56 15.05 -20.22
C GLU A 239 -1.91 13.67 -19.62
N ASP A 240 -1.49 12.58 -20.27
CA ASP A 240 -1.82 11.19 -19.94
C ASP A 240 -0.61 10.29 -19.68
N SER A 241 0.60 10.86 -19.65
CA SER A 241 1.81 10.06 -19.48
C SER A 241 3.01 10.85 -18.96
N VAL A 242 3.91 10.13 -18.29
CA VAL A 242 5.24 10.61 -17.93
C VAL A 242 6.28 9.71 -18.56
N VAL A 243 7.30 10.30 -19.19
CA VAL A 243 8.41 9.58 -19.79
C VAL A 243 9.67 9.80 -18.99
N TYR A 244 10.33 8.71 -18.65
CA TYR A 244 11.61 8.70 -17.94
C TYR A 244 12.71 8.20 -18.87
N THR A 245 13.89 8.81 -18.79
CA THR A 245 15.09 8.40 -19.51
C THR A 245 16.14 7.93 -18.52
N ALA A 246 16.78 6.80 -18.81
CA ALA A 246 17.84 6.23 -17.99
C ALA A 246 19.04 7.17 -17.88
N ARG A 247 19.66 7.20 -16.68
CA ARG A 247 20.90 7.92 -16.41
C ARG A 247 22.10 7.03 -16.73
N ASP A 248 23.09 7.57 -17.45
CA ASP A 248 24.35 6.88 -17.70
C ASP A 248 25.34 6.98 -16.52
N ASP A 249 25.13 7.98 -15.64
CA ASP A 249 26.00 8.28 -14.49
C ASP A 249 25.44 7.75 -13.16
N TYR A 250 24.44 6.86 -13.21
CA TYR A 250 23.86 6.29 -11.99
C TYR A 250 24.86 5.38 -11.26
N TYR A 251 25.05 5.58 -9.97
CA TYR A 251 26.10 4.97 -9.15
C TYR A 251 26.04 3.43 -9.08
N ARG A 252 24.88 2.80 -9.36
CA ARG A 252 24.74 1.33 -9.39
C ARG A 252 24.85 0.76 -10.81
N GLY A 253 25.13 1.57 -11.81
CA GLY A 253 25.23 1.18 -13.21
C GLY A 253 24.08 1.69 -14.06
N THR A 254 24.21 1.56 -15.36
CA THR A 254 23.20 2.02 -16.32
C THR A 254 22.04 1.03 -16.41
N PRO A 255 20.77 1.46 -16.26
CA PRO A 255 19.61 0.60 -16.48
C PRO A 255 19.59 -0.05 -17.86
N SER A 256 19.18 -1.30 -17.93
CA SER A 256 19.01 -2.02 -19.21
C SER A 256 17.91 -1.39 -20.06
N VAL A 257 16.80 -1.00 -19.44
CA VAL A 257 15.70 -0.25 -20.08
C VAL A 257 16.09 1.22 -20.21
N LYS A 258 16.12 1.74 -21.42
CA LYS A 258 16.52 3.15 -21.68
C LYS A 258 15.39 4.14 -21.42
N LYS A 259 14.17 3.69 -21.54
CA LYS A 259 12.98 4.52 -21.37
C LYS A 259 11.91 3.80 -20.54
N VAL A 260 11.36 4.47 -19.53
CA VAL A 260 10.16 4.01 -18.82
C VAL A 260 9.03 4.99 -19.12
N VAL A 261 7.87 4.46 -19.48
CA VAL A 261 6.67 5.25 -19.75
C VAL A 261 5.60 4.88 -18.72
N MET A 262 5.21 5.83 -17.89
CA MET A 262 4.03 5.72 -17.03
C MET A 262 2.84 6.28 -17.78
N LYS A 263 1.87 5.43 -18.17
CA LYS A 263 0.73 5.80 -19.03
C LYS A 263 -0.58 5.65 -18.26
N VAL A 264 -1.43 6.67 -18.31
CA VAL A 264 -2.77 6.60 -17.71
C VAL A 264 -3.64 5.66 -18.53
N ILE A 265 -4.06 4.58 -17.90
CA ILE A 265 -4.98 3.59 -18.48
C ILE A 265 -6.03 3.30 -17.41
N GLY A 266 -7.29 3.51 -17.78
CA GLY A 266 -8.44 3.32 -16.89
C GLY A 266 -8.59 1.89 -16.37
N SER A 267 -9.77 1.56 -15.90
CA SER A 267 -10.11 0.34 -15.14
C SER A 267 -9.78 -1.00 -15.84
N GLY A 268 -9.92 -2.08 -15.07
CA GLY A 268 -9.54 -3.47 -15.35
C GLY A 268 -9.64 -3.95 -16.80
N SER A 269 -10.80 -3.85 -17.45
CA SER A 269 -10.98 -4.33 -18.83
C SER A 269 -10.16 -3.54 -19.86
N THR A 270 -10.04 -2.22 -19.70
CA THR A 270 -9.20 -1.38 -20.59
C THR A 270 -7.72 -1.71 -20.41
N LYS A 271 -7.29 -1.96 -19.18
CA LYS A 271 -5.91 -2.37 -18.85
C LYS A 271 -5.59 -3.74 -19.46
N ALA A 272 -6.51 -4.71 -19.39
CA ALA A 272 -6.33 -6.02 -19.99
C ALA A 272 -6.20 -5.95 -21.53
N ILE A 273 -7.03 -5.13 -22.19
CA ILE A 273 -6.94 -4.91 -23.63
C ILE A 273 -5.60 -4.25 -24.00
N ALA A 274 -5.17 -3.22 -23.28
CA ALA A 274 -3.91 -2.56 -23.52
C ALA A 274 -2.71 -3.52 -23.34
N PHE A 275 -2.79 -4.42 -22.34
CA PHE A 275 -1.77 -5.45 -22.11
C PHE A 275 -1.73 -6.45 -23.28
N GLU A 276 -2.87 -6.97 -23.73
CA GLU A 276 -2.94 -7.93 -24.84
C GLU A 276 -2.48 -7.34 -26.18
N ASN A 277 -2.67 -6.04 -26.38
CA ASN A 277 -2.16 -5.30 -27.53
C ASN A 277 -0.66 -4.95 -27.42
N GLY A 278 0.00 -5.22 -26.27
CA GLY A 278 1.39 -4.85 -26.04
C GLY A 278 1.61 -3.35 -25.82
N GLU A 279 0.56 -2.61 -25.44
CA GLU A 279 0.65 -1.18 -25.10
C GLU A 279 1.23 -0.97 -23.71
N ILE A 280 1.12 -1.96 -22.81
CA ILE A 280 1.76 -2.03 -21.50
C ILE A 280 2.46 -3.38 -21.34
N ASP A 281 3.51 -3.41 -20.56
CA ASP A 281 4.41 -4.55 -20.45
C ASP A 281 4.04 -5.52 -19.34
N TYR A 282 3.26 -5.10 -18.35
CA TYR A 282 2.71 -5.97 -17.31
C TYR A 282 1.39 -5.43 -16.74
N MET A 283 0.66 -6.29 -16.06
CA MET A 283 -0.50 -5.91 -15.24
C MET A 283 -0.69 -6.86 -14.05
N ARG A 284 -1.41 -6.41 -13.03
CA ARG A 284 -1.84 -7.25 -11.90
C ARG A 284 -3.03 -8.11 -12.30
N LEU A 285 -3.03 -9.38 -11.87
CA LEU A 285 -4.17 -10.30 -11.97
C LEU A 285 -4.90 -10.33 -10.62
N THR A 286 -6.22 -10.23 -10.65
CA THR A 286 -7.05 -10.15 -9.44
C THR A 286 -8.14 -11.22 -9.38
N THR A 287 -8.35 -11.95 -10.46
CA THR A 287 -9.37 -12.99 -10.58
C THR A 287 -8.77 -14.32 -11.05
N VAL A 288 -9.41 -15.43 -10.68
CA VAL A 288 -9.00 -16.75 -11.14
C VAL A 288 -9.12 -16.90 -12.66
N ASP A 289 -10.16 -16.32 -13.25
CA ASP A 289 -10.36 -16.38 -14.72
C ASP A 289 -9.21 -15.69 -15.48
N GLU A 290 -8.73 -14.53 -14.98
CA GLU A 290 -7.55 -13.86 -15.53
C GLU A 290 -6.31 -14.74 -15.38
N LEU A 291 -6.10 -15.31 -14.19
CA LEU A 291 -4.95 -16.16 -13.91
C LEU A 291 -4.91 -17.38 -14.85
N GLU A 292 -6.00 -18.14 -14.95
CA GLU A 292 -6.11 -19.30 -15.82
C GLU A 292 -5.92 -18.94 -17.30
N LYS A 293 -6.48 -17.81 -17.74
CA LYS A 293 -6.35 -17.31 -19.12
C LYS A 293 -4.88 -17.12 -19.53
N TYR A 294 -4.07 -16.53 -18.66
CA TYR A 294 -2.67 -16.25 -18.99
C TYR A 294 -1.77 -17.44 -18.69
N GLU A 295 -2.05 -18.25 -17.67
CA GLU A 295 -1.36 -19.51 -17.42
C GLU A 295 -1.49 -20.49 -18.60
N ALA A 296 -2.59 -20.47 -19.32
CA ALA A 296 -2.80 -21.27 -20.52
C ALA A 296 -1.90 -20.86 -21.71
N GLN A 297 -1.15 -19.76 -21.61
CA GLN A 297 -0.35 -19.20 -22.70
C GLN A 297 1.12 -18.93 -22.26
N PRO A 298 1.85 -19.95 -21.74
CA PRO A 298 3.19 -19.75 -21.17
C PRO A 298 4.24 -19.35 -22.19
N ASP A 299 3.98 -19.56 -23.48
CA ASP A 299 4.88 -19.12 -24.56
C ASP A 299 4.80 -17.62 -24.84
N LYS A 300 3.71 -16.96 -24.41
CA LYS A 300 3.48 -15.53 -24.65
C LYS A 300 3.71 -14.67 -23.42
N TYR A 301 3.48 -15.23 -22.23
CA TYR A 301 3.45 -14.48 -20.98
C TYR A 301 4.31 -15.10 -19.90
N ASN A 302 4.81 -14.28 -19.00
CA ASN A 302 5.37 -14.73 -17.72
C ASN A 302 4.38 -14.38 -16.62
N ILE A 303 4.27 -15.23 -15.60
CA ILE A 303 3.46 -14.98 -14.41
C ILE A 303 4.38 -15.02 -13.20
N PHE A 304 4.27 -14.01 -12.35
CA PHE A 304 4.99 -13.90 -11.10
C PHE A 304 3.99 -13.75 -9.96
N SER A 305 4.22 -14.50 -8.88
CA SER A 305 3.42 -14.44 -7.67
C SER A 305 4.32 -14.02 -6.51
N PHE A 306 3.91 -12.98 -5.80
CA PHE A 306 4.59 -12.46 -4.62
C PHE A 306 3.61 -12.45 -3.45
N SER A 307 4.12 -12.66 -2.24
CA SER A 307 3.33 -12.31 -1.06
C SER A 307 3.00 -10.81 -1.10
N GLU A 308 1.74 -10.45 -0.92
CA GLU A 308 1.35 -9.04 -0.75
C GLU A 308 1.76 -8.54 0.65
N ALA A 309 2.30 -9.42 1.52
CA ALA A 309 2.58 -9.15 2.93
C ALA A 309 1.37 -8.51 3.63
N ARG A 310 0.17 -8.91 3.20
CA ARG A 310 -1.09 -8.29 3.58
C ARG A 310 -2.01 -9.29 4.26
N LEU A 311 -2.52 -8.90 5.42
CA LEU A 311 -3.67 -9.53 6.08
C LEU A 311 -4.93 -8.72 5.77
N ASN A 312 -5.96 -9.34 5.21
CA ASN A 312 -7.31 -8.84 5.30
C ASN A 312 -7.99 -9.44 6.54
N TYR A 313 -8.65 -8.62 7.32
CA TYR A 313 -9.27 -9.02 8.58
C TYR A 313 -10.70 -8.50 8.70
N LEU A 314 -11.52 -9.24 9.43
CA LEU A 314 -12.82 -8.78 9.89
C LEU A 314 -12.64 -8.09 11.24
N GLN A 315 -13.02 -6.83 11.33
CA GLN A 315 -13.11 -6.08 12.58
C GLN A 315 -14.53 -6.17 13.13
N ILE A 316 -14.66 -6.55 14.39
CA ILE A 316 -15.90 -6.34 15.15
C ILE A 316 -15.77 -5.00 15.88
N ASN A 317 -16.63 -4.07 15.52
CA ASN A 317 -16.60 -2.71 16.05
C ASN A 317 -16.97 -2.68 17.53
N PRO A 318 -16.09 -2.22 18.44
CA PRO A 318 -16.38 -2.15 19.86
C PRO A 318 -17.48 -1.14 20.22
N TYR A 319 -17.75 -0.19 19.31
CA TYR A 319 -18.74 0.87 19.49
C TYR A 319 -19.90 0.74 18.47
N GLY A 320 -20.07 -0.44 17.88
CA GLY A 320 -21.13 -0.71 16.92
C GLY A 320 -22.52 -0.70 17.58
N PRO A 321 -23.58 -0.37 16.81
CA PRO A 321 -24.95 -0.30 17.31
C PRO A 321 -25.44 -1.57 18.00
N ALA A 322 -24.98 -2.74 17.56
CA ALA A 322 -25.37 -4.04 18.14
C ALA A 322 -24.72 -4.31 19.51
N ASN A 323 -23.63 -3.62 19.85
CA ASN A 323 -22.89 -3.76 21.12
C ASN A 323 -22.66 -5.24 21.52
N LEU A 324 -22.06 -6.02 20.62
CA LEU A 324 -21.90 -7.47 20.74
C LEU A 324 -21.07 -7.85 21.99
N ASN A 325 -21.62 -8.75 22.80
CA ASN A 325 -20.88 -9.35 23.93
C ASN A 325 -19.90 -10.42 23.44
N ASP A 326 -19.08 -10.97 24.36
CA ASP A 326 -18.02 -11.89 24.00
C ASP A 326 -18.52 -13.20 23.39
N GLU A 327 -19.57 -13.82 23.98
CA GLU A 327 -20.18 -15.05 23.43
C GLU A 327 -20.75 -14.83 22.02
N GLN A 328 -21.33 -13.66 21.77
CA GLN A 328 -21.83 -13.30 20.44
C GLN A 328 -20.70 -13.17 19.42
N ARG A 329 -19.57 -12.55 19.82
CA ARG A 329 -18.38 -12.45 18.96
C ARG A 329 -17.74 -13.80 18.70
N GLU A 330 -17.63 -14.65 19.74
CA GLU A 330 -17.15 -16.01 19.64
C GLU A 330 -18.01 -16.83 18.66
N ALA A 331 -19.34 -16.70 18.73
CA ALA A 331 -20.25 -17.34 17.79
C ALA A 331 -20.01 -16.94 16.33
N LEU A 332 -19.77 -15.66 16.08
CA LEU A 332 -19.42 -15.18 14.73
C LEU A 332 -18.13 -15.81 14.24
N PHE A 333 -17.11 -15.95 15.09
CA PHE A 333 -15.81 -16.50 14.71
C PHE A 333 -15.92 -18.00 14.38
N TYR A 334 -16.64 -18.79 15.18
CA TYR A 334 -16.89 -20.21 14.85
C TYR A 334 -17.75 -20.43 13.60
N ALA A 335 -18.52 -19.42 13.17
CA ALA A 335 -19.35 -19.52 11.97
C ALA A 335 -18.60 -19.27 10.67
N ILE A 336 -17.36 -18.73 10.72
CA ILE A 336 -16.57 -18.39 9.53
C ILE A 336 -15.76 -19.61 9.09
N ASN A 337 -16.03 -20.09 7.88
CA ASN A 337 -15.26 -21.10 7.19
C ASN A 337 -14.29 -20.41 6.23
N GLY A 338 -13.01 -20.39 6.59
CA GLY A 338 -11.99 -19.72 5.81
C GLY A 338 -11.79 -20.33 4.41
N ASP A 339 -11.89 -21.66 4.26
CA ASP A 339 -11.78 -22.31 2.96
C ASP A 339 -12.89 -21.87 2.02
N GLU A 340 -14.14 -21.75 2.51
CA GLU A 340 -15.25 -21.21 1.70
C GLU A 340 -15.06 -19.73 1.36
N VAL A 341 -14.36 -18.95 2.20
CA VAL A 341 -14.00 -17.56 1.87
C VAL A 341 -13.00 -17.53 0.73
N ILE A 342 -11.98 -18.39 0.75
CA ILE A 342 -11.01 -18.49 -0.34
C ILE A 342 -11.70 -18.95 -1.64
N ASP A 343 -12.44 -20.06 -1.58
CA ASP A 343 -13.11 -20.62 -2.75
C ASP A 343 -14.14 -19.66 -3.34
N GLY A 344 -14.97 -19.05 -2.48
CA GLY A 344 -16.08 -18.20 -2.92
C GLY A 344 -15.69 -16.79 -3.33
N ALA A 345 -14.63 -16.22 -2.75
CA ALA A 345 -14.23 -14.84 -3.02
C ALA A 345 -13.02 -14.73 -3.96
N TYR A 346 -12.13 -15.70 -3.95
CA TYR A 346 -10.89 -15.66 -4.74
C TYR A 346 -10.84 -16.76 -5.81
N GLY A 347 -11.52 -17.89 -5.58
CA GLY A 347 -11.57 -19.02 -6.52
C GLY A 347 -10.28 -19.82 -6.61
N SER A 348 -9.22 -19.43 -5.90
CA SER A 348 -7.92 -20.11 -5.93
C SER A 348 -7.06 -19.75 -4.72
N ASP A 349 -6.38 -20.75 -4.16
CA ASP A 349 -5.34 -20.60 -3.13
C ASP A 349 -4.09 -19.86 -3.64
N LYS A 350 -3.91 -19.75 -4.95
CA LYS A 350 -2.86 -18.90 -5.55
C LYS A 350 -3.10 -17.41 -5.32
N LEU A 351 -4.37 -16.98 -5.22
CA LEU A 351 -4.73 -15.57 -5.03
C LEU A 351 -4.79 -15.19 -3.55
N ALA A 352 -5.24 -16.10 -2.69
CA ALA A 352 -5.31 -15.89 -1.26
C ALA A 352 -5.27 -17.21 -0.51
N THR A 353 -4.81 -17.19 0.75
CA THR A 353 -4.76 -18.35 1.64
C THR A 353 -5.36 -18.02 3.01
N ASN A 354 -5.75 -19.05 3.74
CA ASN A 354 -6.26 -18.91 5.11
C ASN A 354 -5.13 -18.48 6.05
N PRO A 355 -5.34 -17.43 6.86
CA PRO A 355 -4.39 -17.02 7.86
C PRO A 355 -4.62 -17.75 9.19
N ASN A 356 -3.54 -18.11 9.86
CA ASN A 356 -3.55 -18.59 11.25
C ASN A 356 -3.18 -17.49 12.27
N SER A 357 -2.87 -16.29 11.80
CA SER A 357 -2.35 -15.20 12.63
C SER A 357 -2.79 -13.84 12.11
N ILE A 358 -2.77 -12.84 13.01
CA ILE A 358 -2.87 -11.43 12.63
C ILE A 358 -1.55 -10.87 12.09
N LEU A 359 -0.46 -11.63 12.17
CA LEU A 359 0.82 -11.34 11.52
C LEU A 359 0.94 -12.12 10.23
N THR A 360 1.55 -11.56 9.21
CA THR A 360 1.79 -12.27 7.95
C THR A 360 3.10 -13.07 8.01
N PRO A 361 3.23 -14.14 7.20
CA PRO A 361 4.46 -14.95 7.15
C PRO A 361 5.72 -14.17 6.76
N ASP A 362 5.57 -12.97 6.21
CA ASP A 362 6.68 -12.11 5.78
C ASP A 362 7.39 -11.41 6.95
N ILE A 363 6.82 -11.45 8.14
CA ILE A 363 7.39 -10.83 9.34
C ILE A 363 8.20 -11.87 10.12
N SER A 364 9.41 -11.50 10.56
CA SER A 364 10.26 -12.38 11.39
C SER A 364 9.64 -12.77 12.73
N LEU A 365 8.66 -12.04 13.19
CA LEU A 365 7.89 -12.30 14.42
C LEU A 365 6.73 -13.29 14.22
N TYR A 366 6.43 -13.67 12.98
CA TYR A 366 5.39 -14.64 12.68
C TYR A 366 5.72 -16.02 13.25
N ASP A 367 4.73 -16.63 13.88
CA ASP A 367 4.82 -17.97 14.42
C ASP A 367 3.86 -18.90 13.66
N PRO A 368 4.39 -19.84 12.86
CA PRO A 368 3.55 -20.78 12.10
C PRO A 368 2.80 -21.77 13.01
N GLU A 369 3.21 -21.93 14.27
CA GLU A 369 2.55 -22.80 15.24
C GLU A 369 1.37 -22.10 15.95
N THR A 370 1.04 -20.85 15.60
CA THR A 370 -0.16 -20.19 16.12
C THR A 370 -1.38 -21.02 15.73
N PRO A 371 -2.23 -21.44 16.70
CA PRO A 371 -3.41 -22.22 16.39
C PRO A 371 -4.40 -21.48 15.51
N ASP A 372 -4.91 -22.15 14.48
CA ASP A 372 -5.98 -21.63 13.63
C ASP A 372 -7.30 -21.47 14.41
N TYR A 373 -8.13 -20.55 13.97
CA TYR A 373 -9.54 -20.60 14.33
C TYR A 373 -10.20 -21.82 13.69
N VAL A 374 -10.80 -22.65 14.54
CA VAL A 374 -11.49 -23.84 14.07
C VAL A 374 -12.92 -23.46 13.73
N TYR A 375 -13.31 -23.57 12.46
CA TYR A 375 -14.70 -23.50 12.04
C TYR A 375 -15.51 -24.61 12.72
N ASP A 376 -16.57 -24.24 13.43
CA ASP A 376 -17.52 -25.17 14.08
C ASP A 376 -18.93 -24.60 14.03
N LEU A 377 -19.66 -24.95 12.99
CA LEU A 377 -21.00 -24.43 12.76
C LEU A 377 -22.00 -24.83 13.87
N GLU A 378 -21.86 -26.02 14.45
CA GLU A 378 -22.79 -26.47 15.50
C GLU A 378 -22.53 -25.69 16.80
N LYS A 379 -21.26 -25.49 17.15
CA LYS A 379 -20.90 -24.61 18.27
C LYS A 379 -21.34 -23.18 18.03
N ALA A 380 -21.16 -22.65 16.83
CA ALA A 380 -21.61 -21.32 16.43
C ALA A 380 -23.12 -21.14 16.61
N LYS A 381 -23.95 -22.12 16.20
CA LYS A 381 -25.39 -22.12 16.38
C LYS A 381 -25.79 -22.16 17.85
N GLU A 382 -25.13 -23.00 18.65
CA GLU A 382 -25.39 -23.10 20.09
C GLU A 382 -25.12 -21.76 20.78
N LEU A 383 -23.93 -21.15 20.51
CA LEU A 383 -23.56 -19.85 21.06
C LEU A 383 -24.46 -18.72 20.54
N ALA A 384 -24.82 -18.70 19.27
CA ALA A 384 -25.72 -17.69 18.71
C ALA A 384 -27.10 -17.71 19.40
N LYS A 385 -27.61 -18.89 19.67
CA LYS A 385 -28.87 -19.07 20.37
C LYS A 385 -28.78 -18.70 21.86
N SER A 386 -27.73 -19.17 22.56
CA SER A 386 -27.60 -18.92 24.02
C SER A 386 -27.29 -17.45 24.32
N SER A 387 -26.50 -16.79 23.48
CA SER A 387 -26.12 -15.39 23.66
C SER A 387 -27.14 -14.38 23.14
N GLY A 388 -28.18 -14.85 22.41
CA GLY A 388 -29.20 -13.99 21.80
C GLY A 388 -28.72 -13.32 20.51
N LEU A 389 -27.70 -13.83 19.85
CA LEU A 389 -27.23 -13.35 18.55
C LEU A 389 -28.19 -13.78 17.41
N GLU A 390 -28.82 -14.97 17.55
CA GLU A 390 -29.82 -15.47 16.59
C GLU A 390 -30.96 -14.47 16.41
N GLY A 391 -31.25 -14.11 15.16
CA GLY A 391 -32.29 -13.13 14.79
C GLY A 391 -31.79 -11.68 14.74
N MET A 392 -30.55 -11.40 15.10
CA MET A 392 -29.99 -10.04 14.99
C MET A 392 -29.71 -9.67 13.53
N THR A 393 -29.79 -8.37 13.27
CA THR A 393 -29.35 -7.76 12.02
C THR A 393 -28.12 -6.91 12.32
N LEU A 394 -27.01 -7.17 11.61
CA LEU A 394 -25.74 -6.47 11.77
C LEU A 394 -25.40 -5.72 10.49
N THR A 395 -24.88 -4.50 10.63
CA THR A 395 -24.38 -3.70 9.51
C THR A 395 -22.91 -4.04 9.23
N TYR A 396 -22.64 -4.47 8.00
CA TYR A 396 -21.28 -4.79 7.54
C TYR A 396 -20.82 -3.81 6.47
N ILE A 397 -19.62 -3.23 6.66
CA ILE A 397 -19.04 -2.28 5.72
C ILE A 397 -17.75 -2.81 5.09
N TYR A 398 -17.52 -2.49 3.81
CA TYR A 398 -16.28 -2.82 3.11
C TYR A 398 -15.89 -1.77 2.08
N ASN A 399 -14.61 -1.76 1.72
CA ASN A 399 -14.06 -0.89 0.67
C ASN A 399 -14.25 -1.54 -0.71
N ALA A 400 -15.14 -0.98 -1.52
CA ALA A 400 -15.49 -1.50 -2.86
C ALA A 400 -14.37 -1.24 -3.91
N ASP A 401 -13.43 -0.34 -3.64
CA ASP A 401 -12.27 -0.15 -4.53
C ASP A 401 -11.22 -1.28 -4.40
N ARG A 402 -11.34 -2.11 -3.35
CA ARG A 402 -10.43 -3.24 -3.13
C ARG A 402 -10.94 -4.49 -3.85
N PRO A 403 -10.08 -5.20 -4.61
CA PRO A 403 -10.46 -6.45 -5.26
C PRO A 403 -11.02 -7.46 -4.25
N ASN A 404 -12.01 -8.22 -4.68
CA ASN A 404 -12.64 -9.35 -3.98
C ASN A 404 -13.39 -9.01 -2.67
N MET A 405 -13.39 -7.77 -2.16
CA MET A 405 -14.04 -7.44 -0.89
C MET A 405 -15.56 -7.58 -0.94
N GLU A 406 -16.19 -7.31 -2.07
CA GLU A 406 -17.63 -7.57 -2.26
C GLU A 406 -17.94 -9.08 -2.19
N ALA A 407 -17.13 -9.91 -2.86
CA ALA A 407 -17.29 -11.36 -2.84
C ALA A 407 -17.08 -11.92 -1.40
N VAL A 408 -16.07 -11.42 -0.67
CA VAL A 408 -15.88 -11.75 0.76
C VAL A 408 -17.13 -11.40 1.57
N ALA A 409 -17.71 -10.21 1.38
CA ALA A 409 -18.91 -9.78 2.08
C ALA A 409 -20.11 -10.71 1.82
N VAL A 410 -20.28 -11.15 0.57
CA VAL A 410 -21.37 -12.08 0.18
C VAL A 410 -21.17 -13.47 0.81
N VAL A 411 -19.92 -13.99 0.83
CA VAL A 411 -19.64 -15.28 1.49
C VAL A 411 -19.92 -15.19 3.00
N LEU A 412 -19.43 -14.15 3.67
CA LEU A 412 -19.69 -13.93 5.09
C LEU A 412 -21.20 -13.79 5.38
N GLN A 413 -21.96 -13.11 4.52
CA GLN A 413 -23.41 -13.00 4.65
C GLN A 413 -24.09 -14.38 4.63
N GLN A 414 -23.66 -15.27 3.72
CA GLN A 414 -24.20 -16.62 3.60
C GLN A 414 -23.85 -17.49 4.81
N GLN A 415 -22.61 -17.39 5.30
CA GLN A 415 -22.14 -18.14 6.47
C GLN A 415 -22.87 -17.70 7.75
N LEU A 416 -22.95 -16.40 8.00
CA LEU A 416 -23.62 -15.87 9.19
C LEU A 416 -25.14 -16.09 9.17
N ALA A 417 -25.76 -16.19 8.00
CA ALA A 417 -27.16 -16.58 7.88
C ALA A 417 -27.44 -18.00 8.43
N GLN A 418 -26.44 -18.91 8.41
CA GLN A 418 -26.59 -20.27 8.94
C GLN A 418 -26.71 -20.32 10.46
N ILE A 419 -26.29 -19.27 11.15
CA ILE A 419 -26.47 -19.09 12.61
C ILE A 419 -27.57 -18.10 12.94
N GLY A 420 -28.44 -17.77 11.97
CA GLY A 420 -29.60 -16.89 12.14
C GLY A 420 -29.30 -15.39 12.17
N VAL A 421 -28.10 -14.96 11.77
CA VAL A 421 -27.72 -13.55 11.69
C VAL A 421 -27.96 -13.01 10.28
N THR A 422 -28.61 -11.85 10.20
CA THR A 422 -28.81 -11.11 8.94
C THR A 422 -27.70 -10.06 8.80
N LEU A 423 -26.91 -10.15 7.73
CA LEU A 423 -25.86 -9.17 7.44
C LEU A 423 -26.35 -8.16 6.41
N GLN A 424 -26.43 -6.88 6.78
CA GLN A 424 -26.68 -5.78 5.85
C GLN A 424 -25.34 -5.30 5.31
N ILE A 425 -25.10 -5.54 4.03
CA ILE A 425 -23.82 -5.25 3.37
C ILE A 425 -23.86 -3.86 2.76
N GLU A 426 -22.85 -3.03 3.07
CA GLU A 426 -22.66 -1.69 2.54
C GLU A 426 -21.25 -1.53 1.97
N GLY A 427 -21.13 -1.59 0.64
CA GLY A 427 -19.89 -1.28 -0.08
C GLY A 427 -19.77 0.22 -0.36
N MET A 428 -18.57 0.78 -0.25
CA MET A 428 -18.32 2.17 -0.54
C MET A 428 -16.89 2.38 -1.04
N ASP A 429 -16.68 3.48 -1.76
CA ASP A 429 -15.33 3.89 -2.21
C ASP A 429 -14.40 4.21 -1.03
N SER A 430 -13.10 4.22 -1.30
CA SER A 430 -12.06 4.46 -0.30
C SER A 430 -12.25 5.78 0.46
N SER A 431 -12.69 6.83 -0.23
CA SER A 431 -12.87 8.16 0.37
C SER A 431 -14.01 8.21 1.39
N SER A 432 -15.03 7.39 1.19
CA SER A 432 -16.17 7.22 2.09
C SER A 432 -15.91 6.15 3.15
N PHE A 433 -15.21 5.08 2.79
CA PHE A 433 -14.94 3.94 3.67
C PHE A 433 -14.03 4.30 4.84
N PHE A 434 -12.84 4.84 4.57
CA PHE A 434 -11.84 5.04 5.61
C PHE A 434 -12.29 5.99 6.73
N PRO A 435 -12.91 7.16 6.45
CA PRO A 435 -13.43 8.01 7.51
C PRO A 435 -14.49 7.31 8.37
N ARG A 436 -15.38 6.50 7.75
CA ARG A 436 -16.43 5.77 8.45
C ARG A 436 -15.88 4.60 9.26
N PHE A 437 -14.96 3.80 8.67
CA PHE A 437 -14.34 2.68 9.35
C PHE A 437 -13.52 3.14 10.55
N PHE A 438 -12.65 4.13 10.37
CA PHE A 438 -11.79 4.64 11.43
C PHE A 438 -12.47 5.60 12.42
N ALA A 439 -13.74 5.93 12.22
CA ALA A 439 -14.50 6.73 13.19
C ALA A 439 -14.48 6.12 14.61
N MET A 440 -14.37 4.79 14.71
CA MET A 440 -14.20 4.10 16.00
C MET A 440 -12.95 4.52 16.76
N LEU A 441 -11.86 4.90 16.09
CA LEU A 441 -10.60 5.32 16.71
C LEU A 441 -10.67 6.72 17.31
N TRP A 442 -11.53 7.58 16.73
CA TRP A 442 -11.66 8.99 17.11
C TRP A 442 -12.81 9.24 18.07
N SER A 443 -13.74 8.28 18.15
CA SER A 443 -15.05 8.42 18.78
C SER A 443 -15.11 7.73 20.13
N THR A 444 -14.11 7.86 20.98
CA THR A 444 -14.12 7.26 22.31
C THR A 444 -15.45 7.52 23.02
N GLY A 445 -16.34 6.51 23.05
CA GLY A 445 -17.66 6.58 23.67
C GLY A 445 -18.78 7.18 22.81
N GLN A 446 -18.58 7.33 21.48
CA GLN A 446 -19.67 7.64 20.53
C GLN A 446 -20.05 6.38 19.76
N GLU A 447 -21.35 6.18 19.56
CA GLU A 447 -21.88 5.12 18.71
C GLU A 447 -21.46 5.34 17.27
N THR A 448 -20.89 4.32 16.66
CA THR A 448 -20.65 4.27 15.22
C THR A 448 -21.86 3.69 14.50
N THR A 449 -21.89 3.71 13.17
CA THR A 449 -23.05 3.28 12.36
C THR A 449 -22.87 1.91 11.73
N TRP A 450 -21.86 1.12 12.17
CA TRP A 450 -21.56 -0.21 11.64
C TRP A 450 -21.13 -1.16 12.76
N ASP A 451 -21.36 -2.45 12.57
CA ASP A 451 -21.06 -3.50 13.55
C ASP A 451 -19.84 -4.32 13.16
N LEU A 452 -19.75 -4.67 11.89
CA LEU A 452 -18.66 -5.46 11.30
C LEU A 452 -18.06 -4.71 10.12
N GLY A 453 -16.78 -4.89 9.88
CA GLY A 453 -16.15 -4.30 8.70
C GLY A 453 -14.87 -5.02 8.31
N THR A 454 -14.62 -5.17 7.00
CA THR A 454 -13.38 -5.74 6.49
C THR A 454 -12.42 -4.65 6.06
N ASN A 455 -11.21 -4.72 6.58
CA ASN A 455 -10.09 -3.91 6.15
C ASN A 455 -8.84 -4.80 6.05
N GLY A 456 -7.71 -4.22 5.72
CA GLY A 456 -6.45 -4.94 5.73
C GLY A 456 -5.32 -4.06 6.17
N TRP A 457 -4.28 -4.67 6.69
CA TRP A 457 -2.99 -4.03 6.90
C TRP A 457 -1.90 -4.76 6.15
N ASP A 458 -0.93 -4.00 5.70
CA ASP A 458 0.30 -4.52 5.12
C ASP A 458 1.32 -4.65 6.25
N SER A 459 1.97 -5.79 6.33
CA SER A 459 3.06 -6.01 7.29
C SER A 459 4.32 -5.29 6.87
N MET A 460 4.21 -4.16 6.26
CA MET A 460 5.32 -3.35 5.72
C MET A 460 6.68 -4.01 5.93
N ARG A 461 6.97 -5.03 5.13
CA ARG A 461 8.26 -5.67 4.91
C ARG A 461 9.29 -5.33 5.96
N GLY A 462 9.03 -5.71 7.18
CA GLY A 462 9.87 -5.38 8.28
C GLY A 462 9.61 -6.34 9.42
N ARG A 463 10.62 -6.53 10.19
CA ARG A 463 10.74 -7.47 11.29
C ARG A 463 9.88 -7.11 12.49
N THR A 464 8.86 -6.26 12.32
CA THR A 464 8.22 -5.63 13.48
C THR A 464 6.70 -5.71 13.43
N LEU A 465 6.08 -5.70 14.59
CA LEU A 465 4.63 -5.59 14.80
C LEU A 465 4.05 -4.21 14.43
N ASN A 466 4.75 -3.35 13.68
CA ASN A 466 4.41 -1.93 13.71
C ASN A 466 3.00 -1.60 13.27
N GLN A 467 2.52 -2.19 12.20
CA GLN A 467 1.11 -1.95 11.84
C GLN A 467 0.18 -2.65 12.81
N ALA A 468 0.43 -3.91 13.15
CA ALA A 468 -0.29 -4.58 14.23
C ALA A 468 -0.17 -3.80 15.54
N TYR A 469 1.00 -3.24 15.88
CA TYR A 469 1.20 -2.42 17.07
C TYR A 469 0.31 -1.17 17.08
N SER A 470 0.12 -0.49 15.98
CA SER A 470 -0.79 0.66 15.91
C SER A 470 -2.24 0.28 16.23
N TYR A 471 -2.61 -0.97 16.01
CA TYR A 471 -3.91 -1.55 16.34
C TYR A 471 -3.97 -2.18 17.73
N LEU A 472 -2.86 -2.73 18.20
CA LEU A 472 -2.75 -3.45 19.47
C LEU A 472 -2.34 -2.56 20.63
N ASN A 473 -1.60 -1.49 20.37
CA ASN A 473 -1.20 -0.49 21.37
C ASN A 473 -2.36 0.45 21.68
N GLN A 474 -3.26 0.01 22.55
CA GLN A 474 -4.45 0.75 22.87
C GLN A 474 -4.42 1.33 24.26
N THR A 475 -4.21 2.63 24.33
CA THR A 475 -4.43 3.40 25.56
C THR A 475 -5.89 3.85 25.73
N ASN A 476 -6.76 3.59 24.73
CA ASN A 476 -8.12 4.14 24.68
C ASN A 476 -9.22 3.14 24.26
N ASP A 477 -8.96 1.85 24.28
CA ASP A 477 -9.90 0.77 23.91
C ASP A 477 -10.53 0.90 22.50
N ALA A 478 -9.93 1.72 21.62
CA ALA A 478 -10.54 2.02 20.32
C ALA A 478 -10.76 0.79 19.43
N TRP A 479 -9.94 -0.24 19.58
CA TRP A 479 -10.09 -1.53 18.90
C TRP A 479 -10.81 -2.59 19.75
N GLY A 480 -11.14 -2.24 21.00
CA GLY A 480 -11.74 -3.14 21.96
C GLY A 480 -10.80 -4.22 22.51
N LEU A 481 -9.48 -4.02 22.38
CA LEU A 481 -8.46 -4.91 22.93
C LEU A 481 -8.05 -4.47 24.34
N THR A 482 -7.57 -5.41 25.16
CA THR A 482 -7.15 -5.09 26.53
C THR A 482 -5.85 -4.29 26.58
N PRO A 483 -5.63 -3.47 27.63
CA PRO A 483 -4.38 -2.77 27.84
C PRO A 483 -3.14 -3.69 27.84
N THR A 484 -3.26 -4.92 28.37
CA THR A 484 -2.17 -5.92 28.39
C THR A 484 -1.66 -6.25 27.00
N CYS A 485 -2.55 -6.30 25.99
CA CYS A 485 -2.13 -6.53 24.60
C CYS A 485 -1.23 -5.40 24.12
N GLY A 486 -1.56 -4.15 24.42
CA GLY A 486 -0.76 -2.98 24.08
C GLY A 486 0.57 -2.92 24.81
N GLU A 487 0.60 -3.28 26.09
CA GLU A 487 1.84 -3.33 26.90
C GLU A 487 2.82 -4.36 26.35
N LEU A 488 2.35 -5.58 26.04
CA LEU A 488 3.17 -6.63 25.41
C LEU A 488 3.66 -6.24 24.02
N ALA A 489 2.81 -5.63 23.19
CA ALA A 489 3.20 -5.16 21.87
C ALA A 489 4.27 -4.07 21.95
N TYR A 490 4.22 -3.19 22.97
CA TYR A 490 5.30 -2.24 23.25
C TYR A 490 6.60 -2.97 23.64
N GLU A 491 6.53 -3.98 24.51
CA GLU A 491 7.71 -4.78 24.91
C GLU A 491 8.35 -5.51 23.71
N VAL A 492 7.56 -5.98 22.75
CA VAL A 492 8.08 -6.57 21.50
C VAL A 492 8.92 -5.55 20.73
N ASN A 493 8.41 -4.33 20.56
CA ASN A 493 9.10 -3.30 19.78
C ASN A 493 10.35 -2.73 20.47
N THR A 494 10.48 -2.89 21.80
CA THR A 494 11.64 -2.45 22.58
C THR A 494 12.62 -3.58 22.90
N CYS A 495 12.29 -4.83 22.54
CA CYS A 495 13.13 -6.00 22.77
C CYS A 495 14.26 -6.06 21.72
N THR A 496 15.49 -6.18 22.20
CA THR A 496 16.69 -6.33 21.36
C THR A 496 17.05 -7.78 21.04
N ASP A 497 16.46 -8.74 21.77
CA ASP A 497 16.64 -10.18 21.53
C ASP A 497 15.54 -10.70 20.60
N PRO A 498 15.86 -11.17 19.37
CA PRO A 498 14.88 -11.60 18.39
C PRO A 498 14.00 -12.76 18.85
N GLU A 499 14.56 -13.73 19.59
CA GLU A 499 13.80 -14.90 20.04
C GLU A 499 12.82 -14.52 21.16
N GLN A 500 13.21 -13.63 22.05
CA GLN A 500 12.30 -13.12 23.07
C GLN A 500 11.23 -12.23 22.45
N ALA A 501 11.58 -11.40 21.45
CA ALA A 501 10.60 -10.59 20.71
C ALA A 501 9.56 -11.47 20.01
N LYS A 502 9.99 -12.56 19.37
CA LYS A 502 9.09 -13.53 18.73
C LYS A 502 8.15 -14.21 19.72
N ALA A 503 8.69 -14.68 20.86
CA ALA A 503 7.88 -15.33 21.89
C ALA A 503 6.80 -14.38 22.45
N LYS A 504 7.17 -13.11 22.70
CA LYS A 504 6.20 -12.08 23.13
C LYS A 504 5.19 -11.74 22.04
N ALA A 505 5.60 -11.71 20.78
CA ALA A 505 4.69 -11.48 19.66
C ALA A 505 3.63 -12.58 19.55
N SER A 506 4.03 -13.86 19.73
CA SER A 506 3.08 -14.98 19.77
C SER A 506 2.06 -14.84 20.91
N GLU A 507 2.49 -14.33 22.07
CA GLU A 507 1.57 -14.04 23.19
C GLU A 507 0.60 -12.89 22.85
N VAL A 508 1.09 -11.81 22.23
CA VAL A 508 0.25 -10.70 21.75
C VAL A 508 -0.80 -11.20 20.77
N VAL A 509 -0.40 -12.00 19.78
CA VAL A 509 -1.30 -12.58 18.76
C VAL A 509 -2.38 -13.41 19.45
N LYS A 510 -2.00 -14.31 20.36
CA LYS A 510 -2.94 -15.15 21.09
C LYS A 510 -3.98 -14.31 21.86
N ILE A 511 -3.53 -13.30 22.62
CA ILE A 511 -4.44 -12.44 23.37
C ILE A 511 -5.40 -11.69 22.42
N ALA A 512 -4.89 -11.16 21.30
CA ALA A 512 -5.71 -10.45 20.33
C ALA A 512 -6.79 -11.34 19.70
N LEU A 513 -6.44 -12.58 19.39
CA LEU A 513 -7.36 -13.57 18.84
C LEU A 513 -8.42 -14.01 19.88
N ASP A 514 -8.00 -14.30 21.13
CA ASP A 514 -8.89 -14.72 22.22
C ASP A 514 -9.95 -13.67 22.60
N GLN A 515 -9.77 -12.41 22.22
CA GLN A 515 -10.73 -11.34 22.47
C GLN A 515 -11.85 -11.23 21.43
N HIS A 516 -11.78 -12.02 20.37
CA HIS A 516 -12.80 -12.09 19.30
C HIS A 516 -13.16 -10.71 18.70
N ARG A 517 -12.15 -9.84 18.51
CA ARG A 517 -12.35 -8.50 17.93
C ARG A 517 -11.84 -8.38 16.50
N ILE A 518 -10.78 -9.12 16.19
CA ILE A 518 -10.11 -9.11 14.90
C ILE A 518 -10.00 -10.56 14.42
N TYR A 519 -10.76 -10.91 13.39
CA TYR A 519 -10.68 -12.23 12.75
C TYR A 519 -9.76 -12.13 11.52
N PRO A 520 -8.67 -12.89 11.46
CA PRO A 520 -7.84 -12.96 10.26
C PRO A 520 -8.61 -13.68 9.15
N LEU A 521 -8.86 -13.00 8.03
CA LEU A 521 -9.68 -13.53 6.94
C LEU A 521 -8.87 -14.13 5.81
N THR A 522 -7.86 -13.40 5.30
CA THR A 522 -7.06 -13.88 4.16
C THR A 522 -5.66 -13.26 4.17
N TYR A 523 -4.66 -14.07 3.83
CA TYR A 523 -3.39 -13.57 3.29
C TYR A 523 -3.49 -13.53 1.78
N THR A 524 -3.19 -12.40 1.17
CA THR A 524 -3.31 -12.21 -0.27
C THR A 524 -1.97 -12.28 -0.98
N ASN A 525 -2.00 -12.78 -2.22
CA ASN A 525 -0.86 -12.75 -3.12
C ASN A 525 -1.03 -11.64 -4.16
N TYR A 526 0.08 -11.05 -4.53
CA TYR A 526 0.19 -10.09 -5.62
C TYR A 526 0.69 -10.82 -6.86
N ILE A 527 -0.22 -11.11 -7.78
CA ILE A 527 0.11 -11.83 -9.01
C ILE A 527 0.16 -10.85 -10.16
N ILE A 528 1.24 -10.87 -10.92
CA ILE A 528 1.39 -10.09 -12.14
C ILE A 528 1.62 -11.00 -13.34
N VAL A 529 1.11 -10.56 -14.47
CA VAL A 529 1.44 -11.11 -15.79
C VAL A 529 2.26 -10.09 -16.56
N SER A 530 3.32 -10.53 -17.23
CA SER A 530 4.11 -9.69 -18.14
C SER A 530 4.18 -10.28 -19.53
N GLN A 531 4.52 -9.43 -20.52
CA GLN A 531 4.91 -9.88 -21.84
C GLN A 531 6.12 -10.80 -21.72
N LYS A 532 6.25 -11.79 -22.62
CA LYS A 532 7.30 -12.82 -22.54
C LYS A 532 8.71 -12.28 -22.62
N ASN A 533 8.89 -11.20 -23.32
CA ASN A 533 10.17 -10.53 -23.53
C ASN A 533 10.59 -9.62 -22.36
N VAL A 534 9.75 -9.46 -21.33
CA VAL A 534 10.07 -8.71 -20.11
C VAL A 534 10.68 -9.65 -19.08
N THR A 535 11.85 -9.30 -18.56
CA THR A 535 12.58 -10.09 -17.55
C THR A 535 13.02 -9.20 -16.40
N GLY A 536 13.43 -9.83 -15.29
CA GLY A 536 13.94 -9.12 -14.09
C GLY A 536 12.87 -8.65 -13.12
N LEU A 537 11.57 -8.86 -13.38
CA LEU A 537 10.48 -8.46 -12.48
C LEU A 537 10.45 -9.27 -11.18
N ASP A 538 11.11 -10.42 -11.15
CA ASP A 538 11.20 -11.35 -10.02
C ASP A 538 12.39 -11.09 -9.08
N LYS A 539 13.34 -10.25 -9.48
CA LYS A 539 14.58 -10.05 -8.74
C LYS A 539 14.41 -9.18 -7.49
N HIS A 540 13.57 -8.18 -7.59
CA HIS A 540 13.29 -7.24 -6.50
C HIS A 540 11.79 -7.02 -6.37
N PRO A 541 11.02 -8.03 -5.91
CA PRO A 541 9.59 -7.90 -5.81
C PRO A 541 9.23 -6.96 -4.66
N ILE A 542 8.89 -5.74 -4.96
CA ILE A 542 8.18 -4.87 -4.05
C ILE A 542 6.74 -4.75 -4.52
N VAL A 543 5.84 -5.11 -3.65
CA VAL A 543 4.42 -5.04 -3.86
C VAL A 543 3.91 -3.76 -3.19
N PRO A 544 3.15 -2.92 -3.87
CA PRO A 544 2.64 -3.03 -5.25
C PRO A 544 3.56 -2.46 -6.33
N GLU A 545 4.71 -1.95 -5.99
CA GLU A 545 5.67 -1.37 -6.93
C GLU A 545 7.02 -2.08 -6.89
N PHE A 546 7.79 -1.98 -7.97
CA PHE A 546 9.14 -2.54 -8.01
C PHE A 546 10.11 -1.70 -7.17
N ALA A 547 10.92 -2.37 -6.35
CA ALA A 547 11.97 -1.72 -5.57
C ALA A 547 13.05 -1.14 -6.45
N ASP A 548 13.33 -1.83 -7.56
CA ASP A 548 14.46 -1.54 -8.40
C ASP A 548 14.09 -1.75 -9.87
N TYR A 549 14.38 -0.76 -10.69
CA TYR A 549 14.20 -0.81 -12.14
C TYR A 549 15.48 -1.18 -12.89
N LEU A 550 16.61 -1.33 -12.17
CA LEU A 550 17.93 -1.56 -12.78
C LEU A 550 17.99 -2.91 -13.50
N ASP A 551 17.40 -3.93 -12.91
CA ASP A 551 17.40 -5.30 -13.42
C ASP A 551 16.29 -5.62 -14.43
N ILE A 552 15.34 -4.71 -14.62
CA ILE A 552 14.27 -4.91 -15.61
C ILE A 552 14.86 -4.78 -17.00
N SER A 553 14.57 -5.72 -17.88
CA SER A 553 14.92 -5.64 -19.30
C SER A 553 13.76 -6.04 -20.20
N VAL A 554 13.69 -5.43 -21.37
CA VAL A 554 12.72 -5.72 -22.42
C VAL A 554 13.52 -6.12 -23.65
N ASN A 555 13.53 -7.42 -23.96
CA ASN A 555 14.25 -7.96 -25.09
C ASN A 555 13.31 -8.08 -26.29
N GLY A 556 13.71 -7.56 -27.46
CA GLY A 556 12.93 -7.62 -28.68
C GLY A 556 12.88 -9.02 -29.29
#